data_5a0fb7e58c4dcf5568e06e3ede4d68ba
#
_entry.id   5a0fb7e58c4dcf5568e06e3ede4d68ba
#
_cell.length_a   1.000
_cell.length_b   1.000
_cell.length_c   1.000
_cell.angle_alpha   90.00
_cell.angle_beta   90.00
_cell.angle_gamma   90.00
#
_symmetry.space_group_name_H-M   'P 1'
#
loop_
_entity.id
_entity.type
_entity.pdbx_description
1 polymer ?
#
loop_
_entity_poly.entity_id
_entity_poly.type
_entity_poly.pdbx_seq_one_letter_code
_entity_poly.pdbx_strand_id
1 'polypeptide(L)'
;MKTSKPFVLLALLLMSIPILAQERALVQGFCKDENGKAIENVSVYAHDSLLVSVTDEQGRFTYSLAKAGTKLRFAHMVFEPAYYTIQEKDLNGKNLTVNMRTKSHELLEVEITANAPHIAFDNPVMTVIDYTLREDGIYLIAYRRRNAVLLRLSFDMDTLNELPISSRYKYLSKDAFGDIYAINDYQASQVGFIEYGNGKKGQMNFYHSMSRKTFLDKYSTIVAASDSIFITGRYFYYNKEMGYYCNVLGGGEEHYLLHYIVDEEGRDDIWLLTHTRGIGANFWVADPIYNPIYAIDNKFYLFAYTDHEVIVFDNVGKELERHPLTFHKYRKWNGKMEPDPRWKHNMLVDAARKEFYTFFANDGIYTLKRIDLDTGTATTVMDLSGYPFAQNMRIHNGVLYFIYPTGLNHRKALYQVKID
;
A
#
# COMPACT_ATOMS: atom_id res chain seq x y z
N MET A 1 46.78 -22.61 64.30
CA MET A 1 45.37 -22.54 63.83
C MET A 1 44.81 -21.17 64.16
N LYS A 2 44.92 -20.27 63.28
CA LYS A 2 44.30 -18.93 63.35
C LYS A 2 44.08 -18.52 61.92
N THR A 3 42.85 -18.53 61.40
CA THR A 3 42.43 -17.73 60.22
C THR A 3 40.97 -18.06 59.85
N SER A 4 40.01 -17.25 60.24
CA SER A 4 38.72 -17.22 59.55
C SER A 4 37.86 -16.00 59.90
N LYS A 5 38.41 -14.97 60.54
CA LYS A 5 37.63 -13.78 60.91
C LYS A 5 37.38 -12.75 59.73
N PRO A 6 38.26 -12.60 58.72
CA PRO A 6 38.00 -11.62 57.68
C PRO A 6 36.90 -12.06 56.65
N PHE A 7 36.68 -13.36 56.49
CA PHE A 7 35.68 -13.84 55.46
C PHE A 7 34.23 -13.67 55.92
N VAL A 8 33.99 -13.76 57.25
CA VAL A 8 32.64 -13.56 57.81
C VAL A 8 32.24 -12.08 57.75
N LEU A 9 33.21 -11.16 57.93
CA LEU A 9 32.94 -9.70 57.79
C LEU A 9 32.68 -9.28 56.40
N LEU A 10 33.31 -9.88 55.37
CA LEU A 10 33.09 -9.61 53.97
C LEU A 10 31.71 -10.15 53.50
N ALA A 11 31.30 -11.31 54.03
CA ALA A 11 29.99 -11.90 53.75
C ALA A 11 28.84 -11.06 54.35
N LEU A 12 29.03 -10.48 55.53
CA LEU A 12 28.05 -9.57 56.16
C LEU A 12 27.98 -8.20 55.45
N LEU A 13 29.09 -7.72 54.89
CA LEU A 13 29.11 -6.47 54.11
C LEU A 13 28.40 -6.63 52.74
N LEU A 14 28.42 -7.82 52.13
CA LEU A 14 27.71 -8.13 50.89
C LEU A 14 26.20 -8.32 51.07
N MET A 15 25.72 -8.60 52.29
CA MET A 15 24.29 -8.70 52.60
C MET A 15 23.62 -7.34 52.88
N SER A 16 24.37 -6.26 52.97
CA SER A 16 23.84 -4.92 53.21
C SER A 16 23.72 -4.04 51.94
N ILE A 17 23.74 -4.65 50.73
CA ILE A 17 23.33 -3.93 49.54
C ILE A 17 21.82 -3.76 49.67
N PRO A 18 21.30 -2.53 49.90
CA PRO A 18 19.88 -2.33 49.85
C PRO A 18 19.47 -2.71 48.41
N ILE A 19 18.68 -3.74 48.28
CA ILE A 19 17.88 -3.92 47.06
C ILE A 19 17.06 -2.65 47.02
N LEU A 20 17.50 -1.70 46.21
CA LEU A 20 16.70 -0.58 45.80
C LEU A 20 15.51 -1.21 45.07
N ALA A 21 14.48 -1.55 45.83
CA ALA A 21 13.17 -1.84 45.30
C ALA A 21 12.82 -0.61 44.50
N GLN A 22 12.98 -0.71 43.17
CA GLN A 22 12.58 0.33 42.25
C GLN A 22 11.08 0.46 42.47
N GLU A 23 10.66 1.50 43.24
CA GLU A 23 9.24 1.80 43.41
C GLU A 23 8.63 1.87 42.00
N ARG A 24 7.84 0.87 41.72
CA ARG A 24 7.10 0.82 40.44
C ARG A 24 6.05 1.89 40.54
N ALA A 25 6.35 3.06 39.99
CA ALA A 25 5.39 4.14 39.97
C ALA A 25 4.21 3.75 39.06
N LEU A 26 3.02 3.82 39.62
CA LEU A 26 1.77 3.56 38.95
C LEU A 26 1.13 4.89 38.55
N VAL A 27 0.95 5.09 37.25
CA VAL A 27 0.10 6.16 36.72
C VAL A 27 -1.22 5.56 36.30
N GLN A 28 -2.30 6.15 36.74
CA GLN A 28 -3.67 5.78 36.38
C GLN A 28 -4.48 7.02 36.02
N GLY A 29 -5.51 6.84 35.22
CA GLY A 29 -6.34 7.96 34.80
C GLY A 29 -7.51 7.56 33.96
N PHE A 30 -8.16 8.57 33.42
CA PHE A 30 -9.36 8.47 32.59
C PHE A 30 -9.17 9.21 31.28
N CYS A 31 -9.64 8.61 30.19
CA CYS A 31 -9.84 9.30 28.92
C CYS A 31 -11.30 9.72 28.80
N LYS A 32 -11.54 10.97 28.49
CA LYS A 32 -12.87 11.56 28.34
C LYS A 32 -12.97 12.39 27.07
N ASP A 33 -14.16 12.47 26.52
CA ASP A 33 -14.48 13.36 25.41
C ASP A 33 -14.71 14.82 25.91
N GLU A 34 -15.01 15.72 24.99
CA GLU A 34 -15.27 17.11 25.23
C GLU A 34 -16.51 17.34 26.14
N ASN A 35 -17.42 16.37 26.20
CA ASN A 35 -18.62 16.39 27.02
C ASN A 35 -18.40 15.72 28.39
N GLY A 36 -17.17 15.26 28.67
CA GLY A 36 -16.83 14.57 29.91
C GLY A 36 -17.23 13.09 29.95
N LYS A 37 -17.73 12.52 28.84
CA LYS A 37 -18.08 11.10 28.72
C LYS A 37 -16.79 10.25 28.59
N ALA A 38 -16.79 9.12 29.26
CA ALA A 38 -15.68 8.16 29.21
C ALA A 38 -15.49 7.60 27.79
N ILE A 39 -14.22 7.42 27.37
CA ILE A 39 -13.87 6.84 26.07
C ILE A 39 -13.22 5.50 26.31
N GLU A 40 -13.87 4.45 25.84
CA GLU A 40 -13.41 3.07 25.82
C GLU A 40 -12.44 2.83 24.65
N ASN A 41 -11.58 1.80 24.76
CA ASN A 41 -10.69 1.34 23.68
C ASN A 41 -9.66 2.38 23.21
N VAL A 42 -9.28 3.35 24.03
CA VAL A 42 -8.16 4.25 23.76
C VAL A 42 -6.86 3.50 23.97
N SER A 43 -6.06 3.38 22.95
CA SER A 43 -4.71 2.80 23.02
C SER A 43 -3.74 3.83 23.58
N VAL A 44 -3.05 3.48 24.68
CA VAL A 44 -2.06 4.32 25.36
C VAL A 44 -0.67 3.82 25.02
N TYR A 45 0.14 4.65 24.39
CA TYR A 45 1.50 4.34 23.98
C TYR A 45 2.51 5.16 24.81
N ALA A 46 3.57 4.52 25.28
CA ALA A 46 4.75 5.19 25.81
C ALA A 46 5.81 5.33 24.71
N HIS A 47 6.51 6.47 24.67
CA HIS A 47 7.55 6.74 23.67
C HIS A 47 7.08 6.52 22.22
N ASP A 48 5.82 6.88 21.92
CA ASP A 48 5.13 6.80 20.62
C ASP A 48 4.94 5.39 20.01
N SER A 49 5.57 4.35 20.53
CA SER A 49 5.54 3.02 19.92
C SER A 49 5.18 1.87 20.89
N LEU A 50 5.43 2.01 22.16
CA LEU A 50 5.19 0.95 23.14
C LEU A 50 3.76 1.03 23.69
N LEU A 51 2.87 0.11 23.29
CA LEU A 51 1.53 0.00 23.87
C LEU A 51 1.64 -0.43 25.35
N VAL A 52 1.18 0.42 26.25
CA VAL A 52 1.27 0.21 27.70
C VAL A 52 -0.08 -0.02 28.37
N SER A 53 -1.18 0.41 27.74
CA SER A 53 -2.53 0.24 28.26
C SER A 53 -3.57 0.43 27.16
N VAL A 54 -4.80 -0.06 27.41
CA VAL A 54 -6.00 0.27 26.64
C VAL A 54 -7.09 0.64 27.65
N THR A 55 -7.90 1.66 27.40
CA THR A 55 -8.96 2.08 28.30
C THR A 55 -10.12 1.08 28.34
N ASP A 56 -10.68 0.88 29.54
CA ASP A 56 -11.89 0.08 29.75
C ASP A 56 -13.18 0.87 29.43
N GLU A 57 -14.35 0.25 29.63
CA GLU A 57 -15.68 0.85 29.43
C GLU A 57 -15.91 2.15 30.23
N GLN A 58 -15.18 2.33 31.34
CA GLN A 58 -15.21 3.53 32.15
C GLN A 58 -14.14 4.54 31.76
N GLY A 59 -13.42 4.29 30.62
CA GLY A 59 -12.34 5.12 30.13
C GLY A 59 -11.06 5.05 30.96
N ARG A 60 -10.89 4.06 31.86
CA ARG A 60 -9.74 3.96 32.78
C ARG A 60 -8.55 3.30 32.09
N PHE A 61 -7.37 3.83 32.37
CA PHE A 61 -6.10 3.21 31.97
C PHE A 61 -5.14 3.16 33.16
N THR A 62 -4.16 2.25 33.09
CA THR A 62 -3.09 2.11 34.08
C THR A 62 -1.76 1.85 33.38
N TYR A 63 -0.68 2.45 33.89
CA TYR A 63 0.69 2.21 33.46
C TYR A 63 1.63 2.03 34.64
N SER A 64 2.14 0.82 34.83
CA SER A 64 2.84 0.37 36.05
C SER A 64 4.37 0.56 36.05
N LEU A 65 4.98 1.07 35.00
CA LEU A 65 6.42 1.34 34.90
C LEU A 65 6.69 2.81 34.55
N ALA A 66 5.79 3.68 35.00
CA ALA A 66 5.84 5.09 34.69
C ALA A 66 7.07 5.77 35.30
N LYS A 67 7.65 6.69 34.53
CA LYS A 67 8.73 7.60 34.97
C LYS A 67 8.34 9.03 34.62
N ALA A 68 8.72 9.98 35.46
CA ALA A 68 8.57 11.40 35.11
C ALA A 68 9.31 11.70 33.79
N GLY A 69 8.74 12.54 32.96
CA GLY A 69 9.25 12.85 31.63
C GLY A 69 8.85 11.86 30.51
N THR A 70 8.22 10.72 30.84
CA THR A 70 7.68 9.82 29.81
C THR A 70 6.54 10.49 29.05
N LYS A 71 6.64 10.53 27.75
CA LYS A 71 5.55 11.00 26.87
C LYS A 71 4.58 9.86 26.59
N LEU A 72 3.31 10.11 26.89
CA LEU A 72 2.20 9.23 26.55
C LEU A 72 1.47 9.78 25.34
N ARG A 73 1.12 8.91 24.40
CA ARG A 73 0.23 9.18 23.28
C ARG A 73 -1.03 8.34 23.43
N PHE A 74 -2.17 8.99 23.40
CA PHE A 74 -3.50 8.41 23.44
C PHE A 74 -4.08 8.40 22.04
N ALA A 75 -4.40 7.25 21.51
CA ALA A 75 -4.91 7.09 20.16
C ALA A 75 -6.24 6.32 20.14
N HIS A 76 -7.20 6.85 19.40
CA HIS A 76 -8.49 6.21 19.19
C HIS A 76 -8.99 6.49 17.78
N MET A 77 -9.82 5.59 17.23
CA MET A 77 -10.29 5.68 15.84
C MET A 77 -11.09 6.98 15.57
N VAL A 78 -11.90 7.41 16.53
CA VAL A 78 -12.85 8.53 16.39
C VAL A 78 -12.31 9.85 16.98
N PHE A 79 -11.25 9.80 17.80
CA PHE A 79 -10.72 10.98 18.49
C PHE A 79 -9.35 11.39 17.98
N GLU A 80 -9.05 12.69 18.02
CA GLU A 80 -7.70 13.20 17.74
C GLU A 80 -6.69 12.62 18.73
N PRO A 81 -5.45 12.31 18.31
CA PRO A 81 -4.43 11.86 19.23
C PRO A 81 -4.15 12.91 20.30
N ALA A 82 -4.24 12.53 21.57
CA ALA A 82 -3.86 13.37 22.70
C ALA A 82 -2.47 12.97 23.20
N TYR A 83 -1.72 13.95 23.70
CA TYR A 83 -0.37 13.74 24.25
C TYR A 83 -0.28 14.27 25.67
N TYR A 84 0.39 13.52 26.51
CA TYR A 84 0.65 13.91 27.89
C TYR A 84 2.07 13.53 28.30
N THR A 85 2.77 14.42 28.99
CA THR A 85 4.07 14.10 29.58
C THR A 85 3.90 13.90 31.09
N ILE A 86 4.24 12.69 31.59
CA ILE A 86 4.13 12.32 33.01
C ILE A 86 4.98 13.26 33.84
N GLN A 87 4.39 13.87 34.86
CA GLN A 87 5.06 14.72 35.83
C GLN A 87 5.30 13.92 37.13
N GLU A 88 6.23 14.35 37.97
CA GLU A 88 6.50 13.70 39.25
C GLU A 88 5.26 13.59 40.16
N LYS A 89 4.38 14.59 40.16
CA LYS A 89 3.13 14.58 40.89
C LYS A 89 2.16 13.47 40.48
N ASP A 90 2.27 12.97 39.23
CA ASP A 90 1.38 11.94 38.67
C ASP A 90 1.78 10.54 39.14
N LEU A 91 3.03 10.37 39.62
CA LEU A 91 3.56 9.12 40.14
C LEU A 91 3.01 8.79 41.56
N ASN A 92 2.33 9.72 42.19
CA ASN A 92 1.77 9.59 43.53
C ASN A 92 0.35 9.03 43.57
N GLY A 93 -0.09 8.32 42.53
CA GLY A 93 -1.39 7.64 42.49
C GLY A 93 -2.60 8.56 42.27
N LYS A 94 -2.39 9.82 41.91
CA LYS A 94 -3.49 10.71 41.53
C LYS A 94 -3.99 10.33 40.12
N ASN A 95 -5.32 10.31 39.98
CA ASN A 95 -5.93 10.03 38.69
C ASN A 95 -5.68 11.17 37.70
N LEU A 96 -5.06 10.83 36.57
CA LEU A 96 -4.86 11.71 35.43
C LEU A 96 -6.14 11.76 34.60
N THR A 97 -6.57 12.93 34.14
CA THR A 97 -7.67 13.06 33.18
C THR A 97 -7.10 13.55 31.85
N VAL A 98 -7.33 12.78 30.80
CA VAL A 98 -6.95 13.12 29.43
C VAL A 98 -8.23 13.39 28.64
N ASN A 99 -8.39 14.63 28.20
CA ASN A 99 -9.51 15.01 27.34
C ASN A 99 -9.09 14.85 25.88
N MET A 100 -9.85 14.07 25.13
CA MET A 100 -9.65 13.86 23.71
C MET A 100 -10.75 14.60 22.94
N ARG A 101 -10.37 15.26 21.87
CA ARG A 101 -11.31 15.90 20.97
C ARG A 101 -11.77 14.89 19.95
N THR A 102 -13.06 14.90 19.67
CA THR A 102 -13.58 14.16 18.52
C THR A 102 -12.83 14.65 17.29
N LYS A 103 -12.29 13.72 16.49
CA LYS A 103 -11.82 14.10 15.17
C LYS A 103 -12.99 14.82 14.52
N SER A 104 -12.98 16.15 14.53
CA SER A 104 -13.76 16.84 13.55
C SER A 104 -13.12 16.44 12.22
N HIS A 105 -13.65 15.39 11.59
CA HIS A 105 -13.84 15.55 10.19
C HIS A 105 -14.67 16.84 10.11
N GLU A 106 -14.07 17.98 9.80
CA GLU A 106 -14.78 18.86 8.92
C GLU A 106 -15.24 17.90 7.83
N LEU A 107 -16.46 17.48 7.92
CA LEU A 107 -17.25 17.23 6.75
C LEU A 107 -17.07 18.56 6.02
N LEU A 108 -16.02 18.66 5.20
CA LEU A 108 -16.06 19.52 4.05
C LEU A 108 -17.47 19.25 3.59
N GLU A 109 -18.31 20.26 3.80
CA GLU A 109 -19.70 20.27 3.36
C GLU A 109 -19.67 19.44 2.10
N VAL A 110 -20.22 18.21 2.19
CA VAL A 110 -20.23 17.31 1.04
C VAL A 110 -21.20 18.08 0.17
N GLU A 111 -20.66 19.05 -0.58
CA GLU A 111 -21.25 19.33 -1.85
C GLU A 111 -21.50 17.95 -2.39
N ILE A 112 -22.76 17.60 -2.55
CA ILE A 112 -23.19 16.43 -3.30
C ILE A 112 -22.73 16.76 -4.70
N THR A 113 -21.41 16.71 -4.88
CA THR A 113 -20.78 16.74 -6.18
C THR A 113 -21.27 15.47 -6.83
N ALA A 114 -21.67 15.57 -8.08
CA ALA A 114 -22.14 14.46 -8.91
C ALA A 114 -21.17 13.25 -8.96
N ASN A 115 -20.10 13.28 -8.21
CA ASN A 115 -18.92 12.42 -8.18
C ASN A 115 -18.73 11.60 -6.89
N ALA A 116 -19.80 11.26 -6.16
CA ALA A 116 -19.68 10.32 -5.05
C ALA A 116 -19.45 8.88 -5.59
N PRO A 117 -18.55 8.08 -4.98
CA PRO A 117 -18.40 6.68 -5.34
C PRO A 117 -19.72 5.93 -5.23
N HIS A 118 -20.06 5.16 -6.25
CA HIS A 118 -21.26 4.33 -6.26
C HIS A 118 -20.92 2.91 -6.74
N ILE A 119 -21.80 1.98 -6.44
CA ILE A 119 -21.63 0.60 -6.86
C ILE A 119 -21.81 0.53 -8.38
N ALA A 120 -20.76 0.09 -9.08
CA ALA A 120 -20.78 -0.13 -10.51
C ALA A 120 -21.33 -1.52 -10.84
N PHE A 121 -20.76 -2.55 -10.22
CA PHE A 121 -21.21 -3.93 -10.40
C PHE A 121 -21.48 -4.54 -9.04
N ASP A 122 -22.74 -4.93 -8.83
CA ASP A 122 -23.22 -5.69 -7.67
C ASP A 122 -24.12 -6.83 -8.13
N ASN A 123 -23.77 -8.04 -7.72
CA ASN A 123 -24.60 -9.21 -7.93
C ASN A 123 -24.89 -9.86 -6.58
N PRO A 124 -26.17 -10.01 -6.17
CA PRO A 124 -26.54 -10.46 -4.82
C PRO A 124 -26.02 -11.86 -4.44
N VAL A 125 -25.63 -12.67 -5.42
CA VAL A 125 -25.09 -14.02 -5.20
C VAL A 125 -23.58 -14.13 -5.48
N MET A 126 -22.91 -13.03 -5.84
CA MET A 126 -21.48 -13.00 -6.15
C MET A 126 -20.70 -12.11 -5.20
N THR A 127 -19.44 -12.42 -4.98
CA THR A 127 -18.45 -11.57 -4.33
C THR A 127 -17.32 -11.30 -5.30
N VAL A 128 -17.05 -10.04 -5.58
CA VAL A 128 -15.92 -9.63 -6.43
C VAL A 128 -14.61 -9.92 -5.70
N ILE A 129 -13.68 -10.61 -6.37
CA ILE A 129 -12.39 -10.99 -5.81
C ILE A 129 -11.27 -10.12 -6.35
N ASP A 130 -11.24 -9.97 -7.67
CA ASP A 130 -10.23 -9.17 -8.37
C ASP A 130 -10.75 -8.71 -9.72
N TYR A 131 -10.16 -7.66 -10.28
CA TYR A 131 -10.48 -7.17 -11.62
C TYR A 131 -9.27 -6.50 -12.26
N THR A 132 -9.33 -6.36 -13.58
CA THR A 132 -8.40 -5.55 -14.36
C THR A 132 -9.12 -4.86 -15.51
N LEU A 133 -8.52 -3.78 -16.01
CA LEU A 133 -9.07 -2.95 -17.08
C LEU A 133 -8.27 -3.15 -18.36
N ARG A 134 -8.98 -3.28 -19.47
CA ARG A 134 -8.44 -3.24 -20.83
C ARG A 134 -9.34 -2.31 -21.66
N GLU A 135 -8.89 -1.83 -22.80
CA GLU A 135 -9.66 -0.94 -23.67
C GLU A 135 -11.03 -1.49 -24.06
N ASP A 136 -11.16 -2.82 -24.17
CA ASP A 136 -12.38 -3.52 -24.54
C ASP A 136 -13.30 -3.89 -23.36
N GLY A 137 -13.00 -3.43 -22.13
CA GLY A 137 -13.86 -3.61 -20.98
C GLY A 137 -13.15 -3.99 -19.68
N ILE A 138 -13.97 -4.40 -18.71
CA ILE A 138 -13.55 -4.78 -17.35
C ILE A 138 -13.57 -6.30 -17.26
N TYR A 139 -12.45 -6.88 -16.90
CA TYR A 139 -12.32 -8.31 -16.60
C TYR A 139 -12.35 -8.51 -15.09
N LEU A 140 -13.26 -9.37 -14.60
CA LEU A 140 -13.56 -9.48 -13.19
C LEU A 140 -13.70 -10.94 -12.77
N ILE A 141 -12.99 -11.34 -11.71
CA ILE A 141 -13.22 -12.62 -11.03
C ILE A 141 -14.22 -12.42 -9.91
N ALA A 142 -15.30 -13.21 -9.94
CA ALA A 142 -16.27 -13.25 -8.85
C ALA A 142 -16.48 -14.68 -8.36
N TYR A 143 -16.77 -14.82 -7.05
CA TYR A 143 -17.19 -16.08 -6.47
C TYR A 143 -18.71 -16.12 -6.34
N ARG A 144 -19.30 -17.19 -6.87
CA ARG A 144 -20.71 -17.54 -6.73
C ARG A 144 -20.78 -18.77 -5.85
N ARG A 145 -20.95 -18.60 -4.53
CA ARG A 145 -20.89 -19.70 -3.53
C ARG A 145 -19.51 -20.39 -3.54
N ARG A 146 -19.41 -21.63 -4.08
CA ARG A 146 -18.17 -22.41 -4.17
C ARG A 146 -17.50 -22.36 -5.54
N ASN A 147 -18.16 -21.77 -6.53
CA ASN A 147 -17.67 -21.68 -7.91
C ASN A 147 -17.13 -20.29 -8.16
N ALA A 148 -16.12 -20.19 -9.01
CA ALA A 148 -15.62 -18.92 -9.52
C ALA A 148 -16.07 -18.73 -10.97
N VAL A 149 -16.19 -17.48 -11.35
CA VAL A 149 -16.51 -17.05 -12.70
C VAL A 149 -15.60 -15.88 -13.08
N LEU A 150 -15.10 -15.92 -14.30
CA LEU A 150 -14.48 -14.79 -14.95
C LEU A 150 -15.53 -14.11 -15.83
N LEU A 151 -15.79 -12.84 -15.57
CA LEU A 151 -16.69 -12.00 -16.35
C LEU A 151 -15.90 -11.02 -17.18
N ARG A 152 -16.37 -10.73 -18.39
CA ARG A 152 -16.02 -9.51 -19.11
C ARG A 152 -17.24 -8.62 -19.14
N LEU A 153 -17.08 -7.41 -18.63
CA LEU A 153 -18.11 -6.37 -18.61
C LEU A 153 -17.73 -5.26 -19.58
N SER A 154 -18.74 -4.61 -20.15
CA SER A 154 -18.53 -3.28 -20.76
C SER A 154 -18.24 -2.23 -19.68
N PHE A 155 -17.83 -1.04 -20.05
CA PHE A 155 -17.70 0.08 -19.08
C PHE A 155 -19.06 0.60 -18.59
N ASP A 156 -20.16 0.23 -19.28
CA ASP A 156 -21.55 0.46 -18.83
C ASP A 156 -22.08 -0.68 -17.93
N MET A 157 -21.20 -1.62 -17.54
CA MET A 157 -21.48 -2.77 -16.66
C MET A 157 -22.36 -3.86 -17.27
N ASP A 158 -22.57 -3.87 -18.57
CA ASP A 158 -23.22 -4.99 -19.25
C ASP A 158 -22.29 -6.20 -19.28
N THR A 159 -22.82 -7.38 -18.95
CA THR A 159 -22.05 -8.63 -19.04
C THR A 159 -21.92 -9.03 -20.52
N LEU A 160 -20.72 -8.95 -21.06
CA LEU A 160 -20.38 -9.32 -22.43
C LEU A 160 -20.07 -10.81 -22.55
N ASN A 161 -19.31 -11.36 -21.62
CA ASN A 161 -18.91 -12.76 -21.58
C ASN A 161 -18.86 -13.28 -20.14
N GLU A 162 -19.11 -14.58 -19.98
CA GLU A 162 -18.95 -15.31 -18.75
C GLU A 162 -18.19 -16.63 -19.01
N LEU A 163 -17.15 -16.92 -18.22
CA LEU A 163 -16.38 -18.15 -18.25
C LEU A 163 -16.35 -18.75 -16.84
N PRO A 164 -16.98 -19.91 -16.60
CA PRO A 164 -16.79 -20.64 -15.37
C PRO A 164 -15.31 -21.06 -15.21
N ILE A 165 -14.73 -20.76 -14.07
CA ILE A 165 -13.33 -21.05 -13.77
C ILE A 165 -13.20 -21.76 -12.43
N SER A 166 -12.03 -22.35 -12.18
CA SER A 166 -11.73 -22.93 -10.87
C SER A 166 -11.67 -21.84 -9.80
N SER A 167 -12.24 -22.10 -8.61
CA SER A 167 -12.17 -21.21 -7.44
C SER A 167 -10.73 -21.01 -6.90
N ARG A 168 -9.74 -21.69 -7.48
CA ARG A 168 -8.33 -21.45 -7.17
C ARG A 168 -7.79 -20.15 -7.79
N TYR A 169 -8.40 -19.66 -8.88
CA TYR A 169 -8.01 -18.37 -9.48
C TYR A 169 -8.45 -17.22 -8.58
N LYS A 170 -7.49 -16.33 -8.26
CA LYS A 170 -7.69 -15.27 -7.28
C LYS A 170 -7.27 -13.90 -7.79
N TYR A 171 -6.42 -13.87 -8.85
CA TYR A 171 -5.81 -12.64 -9.32
C TYR A 171 -5.95 -12.53 -10.82
N LEU A 172 -6.10 -11.29 -11.29
CA LEU A 172 -5.96 -10.91 -12.68
C LEU A 172 -4.74 -10.02 -12.84
N SER A 173 -3.93 -10.31 -13.83
CA SER A 173 -2.80 -9.48 -14.22
C SER A 173 -2.93 -9.10 -15.69
N LYS A 174 -2.58 -7.88 -16.02
CA LYS A 174 -2.37 -7.43 -17.39
C LYS A 174 -0.87 -7.28 -17.58
N ASP A 175 -0.31 -7.93 -18.59
CA ASP A 175 1.11 -7.76 -18.92
C ASP A 175 1.36 -6.45 -19.69
N ALA A 176 2.61 -6.20 -20.02
CA ALA A 176 3.01 -4.97 -20.72
C ALA A 176 2.46 -4.87 -22.15
N PHE A 177 2.05 -6.00 -22.75
CA PHE A 177 1.43 -6.04 -24.08
C PHE A 177 -0.10 -5.91 -24.05
N GLY A 178 -0.67 -5.84 -22.86
CA GLY A 178 -2.12 -5.72 -22.67
C GLY A 178 -2.85 -7.07 -22.56
N ASP A 179 -2.12 -8.19 -22.59
CA ASP A 179 -2.70 -9.51 -22.41
C ASP A 179 -3.11 -9.74 -20.95
N ILE A 180 -4.29 -10.35 -20.76
CA ILE A 180 -4.84 -10.62 -19.43
C ILE A 180 -4.58 -12.05 -19.06
N TYR A 181 -4.14 -12.25 -17.83
CA TYR A 181 -3.88 -13.56 -17.22
C TYR A 181 -4.71 -13.72 -15.95
N ALA A 182 -5.43 -14.83 -15.85
CA ALA A 182 -5.99 -15.29 -14.59
C ALA A 182 -4.93 -16.14 -13.87
N ILE A 183 -4.67 -15.84 -12.59
CA ILE A 183 -3.54 -16.39 -11.84
C ILE A 183 -4.05 -17.09 -10.58
N ASN A 184 -3.48 -18.26 -10.29
CA ASN A 184 -3.62 -18.97 -9.05
C ASN A 184 -2.23 -19.25 -8.42
N ASP A 185 -2.21 -20.03 -7.34
CA ASP A 185 -0.96 -20.32 -6.62
C ASP A 185 0.08 -21.10 -7.46
N TYR A 186 -0.34 -21.76 -8.55
CA TYR A 186 0.49 -22.67 -9.35
C TYR A 186 0.68 -22.24 -10.80
N GLN A 187 -0.32 -21.60 -11.38
CA GLN A 187 -0.33 -21.27 -12.81
C GLN A 187 -0.90 -19.89 -13.11
N ALA A 188 -0.51 -19.38 -14.27
CA ALA A 188 -1.12 -18.24 -14.94
C ALA A 188 -1.70 -18.72 -16.27
N SER A 189 -2.94 -18.35 -16.56
CA SER A 189 -3.66 -18.72 -17.77
C SER A 189 -4.08 -17.48 -18.53
N GLN A 190 -3.63 -17.35 -19.78
CA GLN A 190 -3.97 -16.24 -20.65
C GLN A 190 -5.44 -16.31 -21.05
N VAL A 191 -6.13 -15.18 -20.92
CA VAL A 191 -7.54 -15.03 -21.31
C VAL A 191 -7.59 -14.51 -22.74
N GLY A 192 -8.35 -15.21 -23.57
CA GLY A 192 -8.56 -14.81 -24.96
C GLY A 192 -9.97 -15.09 -25.43
N PHE A 193 -10.25 -14.80 -26.69
CA PHE A 193 -11.55 -14.94 -27.31
C PHE A 193 -11.44 -15.80 -28.56
N ILE A 194 -12.40 -16.74 -28.71
CA ILE A 194 -12.64 -17.44 -29.97
C ILE A 194 -13.69 -16.65 -30.72
N GLU A 195 -13.30 -16.00 -31.79
CA GLU A 195 -14.24 -15.36 -32.69
C GLU A 195 -14.79 -16.41 -33.66
N TYR A 196 -16.07 -16.64 -33.60
CA TYR A 196 -16.75 -17.45 -34.61
C TYR A 196 -17.11 -16.53 -35.78
N GLY A 197 -16.55 -16.78 -36.96
CA GLY A 197 -17.00 -16.15 -38.19
C GLY A 197 -18.52 -16.28 -38.33
N ASN A 198 -19.27 -15.23 -38.64
CA ASN A 198 -20.73 -15.11 -38.77
C ASN A 198 -21.43 -14.25 -37.68
N GLY A 199 -20.75 -13.28 -37.09
CA GLY A 199 -21.37 -12.30 -36.17
C GLY A 199 -21.81 -12.90 -34.81
N LYS A 200 -21.43 -14.14 -34.50
CA LYS A 200 -21.66 -14.72 -33.18
C LYS A 200 -20.68 -14.11 -32.18
N LYS A 201 -21.16 -13.76 -30.98
CA LYS A 201 -20.35 -13.26 -29.88
C LYS A 201 -19.17 -14.22 -29.65
N GLY A 202 -17.96 -13.70 -29.63
CA GLY A 202 -16.74 -14.43 -29.33
C GLY A 202 -16.87 -15.12 -27.96
N GLN A 203 -16.42 -16.36 -27.84
CA GLN A 203 -16.42 -17.08 -26.58
C GLN A 203 -15.10 -16.82 -25.85
N MET A 204 -15.18 -16.38 -24.61
CA MET A 204 -14.03 -16.23 -23.73
C MET A 204 -13.51 -17.60 -23.31
N ASN A 205 -12.18 -17.79 -23.34
CA ASN A 205 -11.53 -19.05 -22.94
C ASN A 205 -10.10 -18.80 -22.46
N PHE A 206 -9.48 -19.83 -21.86
CA PHE A 206 -8.04 -19.86 -21.62
C PHE A 206 -7.32 -20.47 -22.83
N TYR A 207 -6.33 -19.72 -23.34
CA TYR A 207 -5.59 -20.13 -24.52
C TYR A 207 -4.25 -20.76 -24.18
N HIS A 208 -3.53 -20.16 -23.28
CA HIS A 208 -2.21 -20.58 -22.91
C HIS A 208 -2.07 -20.57 -21.39
N SER A 209 -1.62 -21.68 -20.84
CA SER A 209 -1.37 -21.79 -19.41
C SER A 209 0.09 -22.15 -19.16
N MET A 210 0.70 -21.46 -18.23
CA MET A 210 2.08 -21.70 -17.83
C MET A 210 2.18 -21.77 -16.30
N SER A 211 3.29 -22.27 -15.76
CA SER A 211 3.52 -22.21 -14.33
C SER A 211 3.57 -20.75 -13.86
N ARG A 212 3.08 -20.49 -12.64
CA ARG A 212 3.19 -19.14 -12.03
C ARG A 212 4.65 -18.67 -12.00
N LYS A 213 5.58 -19.59 -11.74
CA LYS A 213 7.02 -19.27 -11.76
C LYS A 213 7.46 -18.80 -13.15
N THR A 214 7.10 -19.52 -14.21
CA THR A 214 7.43 -19.12 -15.59
C THR A 214 6.83 -17.75 -15.94
N PHE A 215 5.60 -17.49 -15.51
CA PHE A 215 4.96 -16.20 -15.70
C PHE A 215 5.75 -15.07 -15.02
N LEU A 216 6.11 -15.26 -13.75
CA LEU A 216 6.88 -14.27 -13.00
C LEU A 216 8.29 -14.08 -13.60
N ASP A 217 8.96 -15.14 -13.98
CA ASP A 217 10.34 -15.07 -14.52
C ASP A 217 10.41 -14.41 -15.90
N LYS A 218 9.37 -14.55 -16.73
CA LYS A 218 9.38 -14.05 -18.11
C LYS A 218 8.58 -12.78 -18.34
N TYR A 219 7.35 -12.74 -17.85
CA TYR A 219 6.41 -11.67 -18.19
C TYR A 219 6.40 -10.53 -17.17
N SER A 220 6.65 -10.81 -15.90
CA SER A 220 6.71 -9.74 -14.90
C SER A 220 8.00 -8.91 -14.96
N THR A 221 9.03 -9.41 -15.66
CA THR A 221 10.24 -8.63 -15.92
C THR A 221 10.07 -7.64 -17.06
N ILE A 222 9.07 -7.83 -17.93
CA ILE A 222 8.71 -6.86 -18.96
C ILE A 222 7.82 -5.81 -18.31
N VAL A 223 8.38 -4.62 -18.14
CA VAL A 223 7.74 -3.54 -17.36
C VAL A 223 6.96 -2.55 -18.22
N ALA A 224 7.30 -2.42 -19.51
CA ALA A 224 6.58 -1.60 -20.47
C ALA A 224 6.83 -2.11 -21.89
N ALA A 225 5.89 -1.87 -22.80
CA ALA A 225 6.01 -2.21 -24.22
C ALA A 225 5.32 -1.18 -25.11
N SER A 226 5.82 -1.05 -26.32
CA SER A 226 5.23 -0.31 -27.44
C SER A 226 5.08 -1.23 -28.65
N ASP A 227 4.71 -0.69 -29.78
CA ASP A 227 4.61 -1.44 -31.04
C ASP A 227 5.97 -1.90 -31.58
N SER A 228 7.07 -1.30 -31.13
CA SER A 228 8.41 -1.52 -31.68
C SER A 228 9.38 -2.18 -30.71
N ILE A 229 9.28 -1.85 -29.45
CA ILE A 229 10.19 -2.31 -28.41
C ILE A 229 9.45 -2.68 -27.12
N PHE A 230 10.12 -3.47 -26.28
CA PHE A 230 9.69 -3.68 -24.91
C PHE A 230 10.86 -3.43 -23.96
N ILE A 231 10.53 -3.01 -22.75
CA ILE A 231 11.52 -2.69 -21.71
C ILE A 231 11.45 -3.75 -20.63
N THR A 232 12.62 -4.31 -20.31
CA THR A 232 12.80 -5.23 -19.17
C THR A 232 13.46 -4.49 -18.02
N GLY A 233 12.93 -4.67 -16.82
CA GLY A 233 13.52 -4.19 -15.57
C GLY A 233 14.29 -5.30 -14.87
N ARG A 234 15.52 -5.04 -14.44
CA ARG A 234 16.34 -5.98 -13.68
C ARG A 234 16.93 -5.30 -12.46
N TYR A 235 16.65 -5.86 -11.28
CA TYR A 235 17.21 -5.39 -10.03
C TYR A 235 18.45 -6.20 -9.64
N PHE A 236 19.54 -5.50 -9.30
CA PHE A 236 20.81 -6.09 -8.87
C PHE A 236 20.95 -5.91 -7.35
N TYR A 237 20.61 -6.94 -6.60
CA TYR A 237 20.52 -6.91 -5.14
C TYR A 237 21.79 -6.49 -4.42
N TYR A 238 22.95 -6.92 -4.95
CA TYR A 238 24.23 -6.64 -4.29
C TYR A 238 24.64 -5.16 -4.38
N ASN A 239 24.26 -4.51 -5.48
CA ASN A 239 24.65 -3.12 -5.73
C ASN A 239 23.52 -2.14 -5.43
N LYS A 240 22.32 -2.64 -5.10
CA LYS A 240 21.11 -1.82 -4.96
C LYS A 240 20.81 -0.99 -6.22
N GLU A 241 20.90 -1.63 -7.36
CA GLU A 241 20.83 -0.98 -8.66
C GLU A 241 19.62 -1.53 -9.45
N MET A 242 18.97 -0.67 -10.21
CA MET A 242 17.89 -1.03 -11.13
C MET A 242 18.28 -0.65 -12.55
N GLY A 243 18.39 -1.65 -13.42
CA GLY A 243 18.66 -1.45 -14.84
C GLY A 243 17.40 -1.66 -15.68
N TYR A 244 17.18 -0.76 -16.63
CA TYR A 244 16.12 -0.85 -17.63
C TYR A 244 16.77 -1.11 -18.98
N TYR A 245 16.35 -2.20 -19.63
CA TYR A 245 16.92 -2.65 -20.90
C TYR A 245 15.86 -2.64 -21.99
N CYS A 246 16.19 -2.00 -23.08
CA CYS A 246 15.36 -1.94 -24.28
C CYS A 246 15.62 -3.15 -25.16
N ASN A 247 14.55 -3.78 -25.63
CA ASN A 247 14.58 -4.95 -26.49
C ASN A 247 13.69 -4.70 -27.71
N VAL A 248 14.15 -5.06 -28.91
CA VAL A 248 13.40 -4.88 -30.14
C VAL A 248 12.41 -6.03 -30.34
N LEU A 249 11.15 -5.73 -30.63
CA LEU A 249 10.14 -6.74 -30.94
C LEU A 249 10.49 -7.49 -32.22
N GLY A 250 10.53 -8.82 -32.13
CA GLY A 250 10.94 -9.66 -33.25
C GLY A 250 12.45 -9.63 -33.57
N GLY A 251 13.25 -8.90 -32.80
CA GLY A 251 14.70 -8.88 -32.84
C GLY A 251 15.31 -10.11 -32.18
N GLY A 252 16.62 -10.26 -32.31
CA GLY A 252 17.40 -11.29 -31.62
C GLY A 252 17.59 -10.99 -30.14
N GLU A 253 18.62 -11.59 -29.52
CA GLU A 253 18.97 -11.37 -28.09
C GLU A 253 19.61 -10.00 -27.82
N GLU A 254 19.72 -9.13 -28.82
CA GLU A 254 20.32 -7.81 -28.68
C GLU A 254 19.42 -6.92 -27.85
N HIS A 255 19.95 -6.45 -26.73
CA HIS A 255 19.33 -5.44 -25.88
C HIS A 255 20.37 -4.38 -25.52
N TYR A 256 19.90 -3.15 -25.33
CA TYR A 256 20.77 -2.06 -24.89
C TYR A 256 20.21 -1.42 -23.61
N LEU A 257 21.13 -0.88 -22.81
CA LEU A 257 20.77 -0.21 -21.56
C LEU A 257 20.02 1.09 -21.89
N LEU A 258 18.77 1.19 -21.40
CA LEU A 258 17.96 2.39 -21.50
C LEU A 258 18.31 3.39 -20.39
N HIS A 259 18.30 2.92 -19.15
CA HIS A 259 18.59 3.73 -17.98
C HIS A 259 19.04 2.85 -16.81
N TYR A 260 19.80 3.46 -15.89
CA TYR A 260 20.36 2.78 -14.73
C TYR A 260 20.23 3.68 -13.50
N ILE A 261 19.63 3.16 -12.44
CA ILE A 261 19.38 3.89 -11.20
C ILE A 261 20.17 3.22 -10.08
N VAL A 262 20.95 4.01 -9.35
CA VAL A 262 21.73 3.58 -8.18
C VAL A 262 21.14 4.22 -6.94
N ASP A 263 20.83 3.44 -5.92
CA ASP A 263 20.41 3.96 -4.62
C ASP A 263 21.66 4.35 -3.81
N GLU A 264 22.23 5.50 -4.11
CA GLU A 264 23.42 6.02 -3.40
C GLU A 264 23.14 6.37 -1.94
N GLU A 265 21.89 6.73 -1.60
CA GLU A 265 21.52 7.07 -0.22
C GLU A 265 21.44 5.84 0.68
N GLY A 266 21.66 4.65 0.10
CA GLY A 266 21.82 3.34 0.76
C GLY A 266 20.94 3.21 1.98
N ARG A 267 19.65 2.91 1.81
CA ARG A 267 18.79 2.62 2.94
C ARG A 267 19.22 1.33 3.59
N ASP A 268 20.13 1.42 4.55
CA ASP A 268 20.49 0.30 5.42
C ASP A 268 19.32 -0.17 6.29
N ASP A 269 18.19 0.54 6.26
CA ASP A 269 17.11 0.43 7.22
C ASP A 269 15.88 -0.34 6.74
N ILE A 270 15.77 -0.72 5.46
CA ILE A 270 14.62 -1.49 4.97
C ILE A 270 15.05 -2.92 4.64
N TRP A 271 15.32 -3.68 5.67
CA TRP A 271 15.38 -5.12 5.60
C TRP A 271 13.95 -5.68 5.75
N LEU A 272 13.27 -5.94 4.67
CA LEU A 272 12.03 -6.69 4.69
C LEU A 272 12.34 -8.18 4.75
N LEU A 273 11.93 -8.81 5.84
CA LEU A 273 11.88 -10.26 5.97
C LEU A 273 10.79 -10.80 5.05
N THR A 274 11.12 -11.09 3.80
CA THR A 274 10.21 -11.83 2.94
C THR A 274 10.20 -13.28 3.40
N HIS A 275 9.13 -13.69 4.07
CA HIS A 275 8.86 -15.08 4.34
C HIS A 275 8.50 -15.79 3.04
N THR A 276 9.50 -16.24 2.28
CA THR A 276 9.27 -17.28 1.29
C THR A 276 9.06 -18.59 2.01
N ARG A 277 7.78 -19.00 2.12
CA ARG A 277 7.43 -20.34 2.62
C ARG A 277 8.16 -21.38 1.77
N GLY A 278 9.14 -22.07 2.34
CA GLY A 278 9.67 -23.31 1.80
C GLY A 278 11.18 -23.43 1.63
N ILE A 279 11.98 -22.43 1.91
CA ILE A 279 13.44 -22.57 1.89
C ILE A 279 13.98 -22.06 3.23
N GLY A 280 14.53 -22.97 4.01
CA GLY A 280 15.06 -22.70 5.36
C GLY A 280 16.39 -21.92 5.37
N ALA A 281 16.44 -20.81 4.66
CA ALA A 281 17.52 -19.85 4.73
C ALA A 281 16.92 -18.44 4.85
N ASN A 282 17.32 -17.75 5.89
CA ASN A 282 17.02 -16.32 6.05
C ASN A 282 17.83 -15.54 5.01
N PHE A 283 17.26 -15.34 3.83
CA PHE A 283 17.82 -14.39 2.89
C PHE A 283 17.26 -13.00 3.20
N TRP A 284 18.15 -12.08 3.49
CA TRP A 284 17.86 -10.66 3.52
C TRP A 284 17.70 -10.19 2.07
N VAL A 285 16.48 -9.92 1.66
CA VAL A 285 16.19 -9.40 0.32
C VAL A 285 15.78 -7.95 0.51
N ALA A 286 16.57 -7.03 -0.02
CA ALA A 286 16.17 -5.63 -0.12
C ALA A 286 15.01 -5.53 -1.12
N ASP A 287 13.97 -4.78 -0.78
CA ASP A 287 12.92 -4.49 -1.75
C ASP A 287 13.52 -3.72 -2.94
N PRO A 288 13.08 -4.05 -4.16
CA PRO A 288 13.46 -3.27 -5.33
C PRO A 288 13.06 -1.80 -5.13
N ILE A 289 13.92 -0.90 -5.58
CA ILE A 289 13.61 0.52 -5.60
C ILE A 289 12.35 0.72 -6.46
N TYR A 290 11.38 1.46 -5.93
CA TYR A 290 10.13 1.71 -6.66
C TYR A 290 10.35 2.81 -7.71
N ASN A 291 10.65 2.42 -8.93
CA ASN A 291 10.83 3.29 -10.08
C ASN A 291 10.03 2.74 -11.28
N PRO A 292 8.71 2.92 -11.32
CA PRO A 292 7.87 2.35 -12.37
C PRO A 292 8.07 3.07 -13.70
N ILE A 293 7.88 2.30 -14.79
CA ILE A 293 7.88 2.82 -16.16
C ILE A 293 6.54 2.49 -16.83
N TYR A 294 6.02 3.42 -17.60
CA TYR A 294 4.74 3.28 -18.29
C TYR A 294 4.86 3.65 -19.77
N ALA A 295 4.16 2.89 -20.62
CA ALA A 295 4.05 3.20 -22.04
C ALA A 295 2.72 3.89 -22.31
N ILE A 296 2.75 5.08 -22.90
CA ILE A 296 1.59 5.86 -23.32
C ILE A 296 1.92 6.53 -24.65
N ASP A 297 1.07 6.37 -25.67
CA ASP A 297 1.22 7.01 -26.97
C ASP A 297 2.62 6.88 -27.58
N ASN A 298 3.13 5.67 -27.62
CA ASN A 298 4.48 5.38 -28.12
C ASN A 298 5.62 6.15 -27.43
N LYS A 299 5.39 6.61 -26.20
CA LYS A 299 6.42 7.15 -25.30
C LYS A 299 6.50 6.33 -24.04
N PHE A 300 7.68 6.30 -23.44
CA PHE A 300 7.91 5.66 -22.14
C PHE A 300 8.20 6.71 -21.09
N TYR A 301 7.50 6.64 -19.96
CA TYR A 301 7.63 7.53 -18.82
C TYR A 301 8.23 6.75 -17.66
N LEU A 302 9.52 6.94 -17.38
CA LEU A 302 10.20 6.35 -16.24
C LEU A 302 10.13 7.30 -15.05
N PHE A 303 9.45 6.91 -14.00
CA PHE A 303 9.40 7.65 -12.74
C PHE A 303 10.59 7.25 -11.88
N ALA A 304 11.71 7.92 -12.07
CA ALA A 304 12.95 7.70 -11.33
C ALA A 304 12.88 8.40 -9.97
N TYR A 305 12.13 7.84 -9.01
CA TYR A 305 11.93 8.42 -7.69
C TYR A 305 13.22 8.61 -6.91
N THR A 306 14.21 7.76 -7.13
CA THR A 306 15.54 7.87 -6.53
C THR A 306 16.27 9.11 -7.02
N ASP A 307 16.15 9.39 -8.32
CA ASP A 307 16.82 10.52 -8.99
C ASP A 307 15.97 11.81 -8.94
N HIS A 308 14.74 11.75 -8.40
CA HIS A 308 13.79 12.87 -8.30
C HIS A 308 13.34 13.43 -9.63
N GLU A 309 13.20 12.59 -10.63
CA GLU A 309 12.81 13.02 -11.97
C GLU A 309 11.92 11.99 -12.68
N VAL A 310 11.20 12.45 -13.70
CA VAL A 310 10.54 11.61 -14.69
C VAL A 310 11.32 11.76 -15.99
N ILE A 311 11.78 10.64 -16.53
CA ILE A 311 12.52 10.61 -17.79
C ILE A 311 11.59 10.08 -18.87
N VAL A 312 11.47 10.82 -19.97
CA VAL A 312 10.61 10.46 -21.08
C VAL A 312 11.45 9.99 -22.27
N PHE A 313 11.13 8.82 -22.77
CA PHE A 313 11.77 8.24 -23.95
C PHE A 313 10.77 8.07 -25.09
N ASP A 314 11.26 8.09 -26.32
CA ASP A 314 10.46 7.73 -27.49
C ASP A 314 10.26 6.21 -27.63
N ASN A 315 9.58 5.79 -28.72
CA ASN A 315 9.27 4.39 -29.01
C ASN A 315 10.46 3.54 -29.46
N VAL A 316 11.65 4.12 -29.56
CA VAL A 316 12.92 3.42 -29.83
C VAL A 316 13.90 3.56 -28.68
N GLY A 317 13.48 4.16 -27.55
CA GLY A 317 14.28 4.27 -26.34
C GLY A 317 15.23 5.46 -26.30
N LYS A 318 15.07 6.44 -27.17
CA LYS A 318 15.85 7.69 -27.11
C LYS A 318 15.23 8.64 -26.10
N GLU A 319 16.04 9.18 -25.20
CA GLU A 319 15.59 10.20 -24.25
C GLU A 319 15.14 11.48 -24.96
N LEU A 320 13.97 11.96 -24.59
CA LEU A 320 13.34 13.16 -25.14
C LEU A 320 13.42 14.33 -24.15
N GLU A 321 13.00 14.12 -22.90
CA GLU A 321 12.82 15.18 -21.90
C GLU A 321 12.91 14.63 -20.48
N ARG A 322 13.17 15.51 -19.50
CA ARG A 322 13.17 15.21 -18.08
C ARG A 322 12.31 16.22 -17.35
N HIS A 323 11.56 15.75 -16.38
CA HIS A 323 10.69 16.56 -15.53
C HIS A 323 11.05 16.34 -14.05
N PRO A 324 10.92 17.35 -13.19
CA PRO A 324 11.17 17.18 -11.76
C PRO A 324 10.14 16.26 -11.12
N LEU A 325 10.49 15.67 -9.97
CA LEU A 325 9.58 14.83 -9.18
C LEU A 325 9.81 15.10 -7.69
N THR A 326 8.87 15.79 -7.03
CA THR A 326 9.11 16.34 -5.69
C THR A 326 8.10 15.90 -4.63
N PHE A 327 6.94 15.41 -5.01
CA PHE A 327 5.83 15.16 -4.09
C PHE A 327 6.05 14.00 -3.12
N HIS A 328 6.95 13.08 -3.39
CA HIS A 328 7.17 11.85 -2.63
C HIS A 328 8.09 12.03 -1.41
N LYS A 329 8.72 13.19 -1.26
CA LYS A 329 9.60 13.54 -0.15
C LYS A 329 9.14 14.83 0.53
N TYR A 330 9.43 14.96 1.80
CA TYR A 330 9.22 16.19 2.55
C TYR A 330 10.52 16.64 3.23
N ARG A 331 10.65 17.94 3.45
CA ARG A 331 11.82 18.52 4.09
C ARG A 331 11.65 18.53 5.60
N LYS A 332 12.53 17.83 6.32
CA LYS A 332 12.57 17.91 7.78
C LYS A 332 13.12 19.25 8.28
N TRP A 333 12.87 19.54 9.55
CA TRP A 333 13.35 20.74 10.23
C TRP A 333 14.87 20.94 10.14
N ASN A 334 15.66 19.86 10.03
CA ASN A 334 17.12 19.88 9.85
C ASN A 334 17.55 20.09 8.38
N GLY A 335 16.61 20.30 7.47
CA GLY A 335 16.85 20.47 6.05
C GLY A 335 17.04 19.18 5.25
N LYS A 336 17.06 18.01 5.91
CA LYS A 336 17.17 16.71 5.23
C LYS A 336 15.85 16.36 4.55
N MET A 337 15.94 15.87 3.31
CA MET A 337 14.78 15.33 2.59
C MET A 337 14.55 13.88 3.00
N GLU A 338 13.32 13.53 3.32
CA GLU A 338 12.93 12.17 3.65
C GLU A 338 11.65 11.77 2.90
N PRO A 339 11.47 10.46 2.63
CA PRO A 339 10.23 9.98 2.03
C PRO A 339 9.02 10.31 2.89
N ASP A 340 7.92 10.71 2.27
CA ASP A 340 6.66 10.90 2.98
C ASP A 340 6.09 9.51 3.36
N PRO A 341 5.93 9.18 4.65
CA PRO A 341 5.46 7.87 5.10
C PRO A 341 4.00 7.59 4.67
N ARG A 342 3.26 8.63 4.30
CA ARG A 342 1.90 8.51 3.79
C ARG A 342 1.87 8.09 2.33
N TRP A 343 2.93 8.38 1.56
CA TRP A 343 3.03 7.95 0.18
C TRP A 343 3.20 6.42 0.10
N LYS A 344 2.36 5.75 -0.69
CA LYS A 344 2.24 4.28 -0.68
C LYS A 344 2.97 3.59 -1.83
N HIS A 345 3.93 4.26 -2.47
CA HIS A 345 4.67 3.69 -3.60
C HIS A 345 3.71 3.00 -4.59
N ASN A 346 2.63 3.67 -4.90
CA ASN A 346 1.61 3.16 -5.80
C ASN A 346 1.18 4.25 -6.76
N MET A 347 1.19 3.92 -8.04
CA MET A 347 0.77 4.82 -9.10
C MET A 347 -0.37 4.20 -9.90
N LEU A 348 -1.25 5.05 -10.38
CA LEU A 348 -2.23 4.71 -11.38
C LEU A 348 -2.00 5.56 -12.62
N VAL A 349 -2.26 4.95 -13.76
CA VAL A 349 -2.11 5.60 -15.06
C VAL A 349 -3.43 5.55 -15.80
N ASP A 350 -3.92 6.71 -16.17
CA ASP A 350 -5.01 6.83 -17.14
C ASP A 350 -4.41 7.08 -18.53
N ALA A 351 -4.18 6.00 -19.26
CA ALA A 351 -3.59 6.08 -20.58
C ALA A 351 -4.47 6.87 -21.57
N ALA A 352 -5.80 6.81 -21.41
CA ALA A 352 -6.75 7.51 -22.28
C ALA A 352 -6.66 9.04 -22.11
N ARG A 353 -6.40 9.52 -20.91
CA ARG A 353 -6.21 10.94 -20.59
C ARG A 353 -4.75 11.37 -20.53
N LYS A 354 -3.80 10.43 -20.59
CA LYS A 354 -2.36 10.67 -20.40
C LYS A 354 -2.05 11.29 -19.05
N GLU A 355 -2.75 10.86 -18.03
CA GLU A 355 -2.64 11.38 -16.66
C GLU A 355 -2.06 10.33 -15.73
N PHE A 356 -1.25 10.82 -14.79
CA PHE A 356 -0.61 10.01 -13.77
C PHE A 356 -1.13 10.39 -12.40
N TYR A 357 -1.37 9.37 -11.58
CA TYR A 357 -1.91 9.55 -10.24
C TYR A 357 -1.12 8.72 -9.23
N THR A 358 -1.15 9.16 -7.99
CA THR A 358 -0.53 8.44 -6.88
C THR A 358 -1.40 8.51 -5.64
N PHE A 359 -1.16 7.60 -4.69
CA PHE A 359 -1.89 7.54 -3.44
C PHE A 359 -1.05 7.95 -2.25
N PHE A 360 -1.69 8.73 -1.40
CA PHE A 360 -1.27 8.91 -0.02
C PHE A 360 -2.29 8.22 0.87
N ALA A 361 -1.85 7.56 1.93
CA ALA A 361 -2.76 6.92 2.86
C ALA A 361 -2.38 7.24 4.31
N ASN A 362 -3.41 7.52 5.10
CA ASN A 362 -3.31 7.67 6.53
C ASN A 362 -4.40 6.81 7.17
N ASP A 363 -4.02 5.91 8.08
CA ASP A 363 -4.94 5.02 8.81
C ASP A 363 -5.94 4.26 7.89
N GLY A 364 -5.49 3.84 6.70
CA GLY A 364 -6.31 3.12 5.72
C GLY A 364 -7.21 4.00 4.84
N ILE A 365 -7.20 5.30 5.06
CA ILE A 365 -7.90 6.28 4.20
C ILE A 365 -6.94 6.71 3.09
N TYR A 366 -7.40 6.57 1.86
CA TYR A 366 -6.62 6.92 0.68
C TYR A 366 -7.01 8.29 0.16
N THR A 367 -6.00 9.10 -0.14
CA THR A 367 -6.13 10.33 -0.90
C THR A 367 -5.48 10.15 -2.26
N LEU A 368 -6.25 10.27 -3.33
CA LEU A 368 -5.77 10.22 -4.70
C LEU A 368 -5.27 11.60 -5.10
N LYS A 369 -4.06 11.64 -5.67
CA LYS A 369 -3.45 12.87 -6.18
C LYS A 369 -3.05 12.70 -7.62
N ARG A 370 -3.33 13.72 -8.44
CA ARG A 370 -2.85 13.81 -9.83
C ARG A 370 -1.46 14.43 -9.84
N ILE A 371 -0.56 13.82 -10.60
CA ILE A 371 0.81 14.28 -10.76
C ILE A 371 0.85 15.26 -11.92
N ASP A 372 1.42 16.44 -11.67
CA ASP A 372 1.76 17.44 -12.67
C ASP A 372 3.23 17.21 -13.07
N LEU A 373 3.46 16.77 -14.30
CA LEU A 373 4.80 16.48 -14.78
C LEU A 373 5.65 17.75 -14.91
N ASP A 374 5.06 18.90 -15.26
CA ASP A 374 5.80 20.13 -15.48
C ASP A 374 6.42 20.66 -14.17
N THR A 375 5.67 20.55 -13.08
CA THR A 375 6.09 21.05 -11.77
C THR A 375 6.65 19.97 -10.85
N GLY A 376 6.41 18.70 -11.15
CA GLY A 376 6.77 17.55 -10.31
C GLY A 376 5.99 17.47 -9.00
N THR A 377 4.86 18.18 -8.91
CA THR A 377 4.01 18.22 -7.73
C THR A 377 2.81 17.27 -7.89
N ALA A 378 2.11 17.00 -6.79
CA ALA A 378 0.88 16.20 -6.85
C ALA A 378 -0.26 16.91 -6.10
N THR A 379 -1.35 17.17 -6.83
CA THR A 379 -2.55 17.85 -6.31
C THR A 379 -3.64 16.84 -5.95
N THR A 380 -4.30 17.04 -4.83
CA THR A 380 -5.42 16.19 -4.40
C THR A 380 -6.58 16.35 -5.38
N VAL A 381 -7.07 15.21 -5.89
CA VAL A 381 -8.25 15.14 -6.75
C VAL A 381 -9.41 14.40 -6.10
N MET A 382 -9.12 13.53 -5.10
CA MET A 382 -10.16 12.77 -4.43
C MET A 382 -9.71 12.28 -3.06
N ASP A 383 -10.63 12.27 -2.11
CA ASP A 383 -10.49 11.63 -0.80
C ASP A 383 -11.47 10.46 -0.70
N LEU A 384 -10.97 9.30 -0.30
CA LEU A 384 -11.74 8.08 -0.13
C LEU A 384 -12.05 7.80 1.35
N SER A 385 -12.29 8.84 2.17
CA SER A 385 -12.56 8.73 3.61
C SER A 385 -13.78 7.86 3.93
N GLY A 386 -14.78 7.84 3.07
CA GLY A 386 -15.95 6.95 3.18
C GLY A 386 -15.67 5.48 2.83
N TYR A 387 -14.47 5.17 2.31
CA TYR A 387 -14.09 3.84 1.79
C TYR A 387 -12.71 3.40 2.32
N PRO A 388 -12.52 3.31 3.65
CA PRO A 388 -11.24 2.93 4.21
C PRO A 388 -10.86 1.50 3.76
N PHE A 389 -9.57 1.31 3.45
CA PHE A 389 -9.05 0.05 2.94
C PHE A 389 -9.63 -0.40 1.60
N ALA A 390 -10.06 0.54 0.74
CA ALA A 390 -10.44 0.24 -0.64
C ALA A 390 -9.32 -0.54 -1.34
N GLN A 391 -9.69 -1.54 -2.14
CA GLN A 391 -8.76 -2.51 -2.71
C GLN A 391 -8.71 -2.40 -4.23
N ASN A 392 -7.55 -2.75 -4.82
CA ASN A 392 -7.35 -2.88 -6.27
C ASN A 392 -7.82 -1.66 -7.06
N MET A 393 -7.37 -0.47 -6.66
CA MET A 393 -7.73 0.78 -7.35
C MET A 393 -7.11 0.83 -8.75
N ARG A 394 -7.91 1.19 -9.74
CA ARG A 394 -7.51 1.35 -11.16
C ARG A 394 -8.27 2.51 -11.78
N ILE A 395 -7.65 3.16 -12.76
CA ILE A 395 -8.26 4.29 -13.49
C ILE A 395 -8.37 3.95 -14.97
N HIS A 396 -9.47 4.38 -15.58
CA HIS A 396 -9.66 4.37 -17.01
C HIS A 396 -10.59 5.50 -17.42
N ASN A 397 -10.14 6.33 -18.36
CA ASN A 397 -10.87 7.46 -18.93
C ASN A 397 -11.54 8.37 -17.88
N GLY A 398 -10.77 8.76 -16.86
CA GLY A 398 -11.23 9.62 -15.77
C GLY A 398 -12.20 8.97 -14.80
N VAL A 399 -12.28 7.65 -14.78
CA VAL A 399 -13.08 6.91 -13.80
C VAL A 399 -12.17 6.05 -12.95
N LEU A 400 -12.21 6.28 -11.64
CA LEU A 400 -11.57 5.41 -10.65
C LEU A 400 -12.50 4.24 -10.31
N TYR A 401 -11.96 3.04 -10.42
CA TYR A 401 -12.61 1.80 -9.99
C TYR A 401 -11.90 1.25 -8.77
N PHE A 402 -12.65 0.59 -7.88
CA PHE A 402 -12.07 -0.10 -6.72
C PHE A 402 -13.03 -1.15 -6.15
N ILE A 403 -12.49 -2.11 -5.41
CA ILE A 403 -13.27 -3.13 -4.72
C ILE A 403 -13.50 -2.69 -3.28
N TYR A 404 -14.76 -2.78 -2.82
CA TYR A 404 -15.12 -2.46 -1.45
C TYR A 404 -16.26 -3.35 -0.94
N PRO A 405 -16.31 -3.66 0.39
CA PRO A 405 -17.41 -4.43 0.97
C PRO A 405 -18.76 -3.72 0.84
N THR A 406 -19.84 -4.49 0.63
CA THR A 406 -21.21 -4.00 0.63
C THR A 406 -21.97 -4.53 1.85
N GLY A 407 -22.58 -3.64 2.64
CA GLY A 407 -23.50 -4.01 3.71
C GLY A 407 -22.93 -4.97 4.76
N LEU A 408 -23.82 -5.60 5.54
CA LEU A 408 -23.49 -6.44 6.70
C LEU A 408 -22.84 -7.79 6.37
N ASN A 409 -22.93 -8.28 5.14
CA ASN A 409 -22.47 -9.62 4.77
C ASN A 409 -21.02 -9.67 4.28
N HIS A 410 -20.26 -8.57 4.37
CA HIS A 410 -18.89 -8.46 3.89
C HIS A 410 -18.68 -8.91 2.43
N ARG A 411 -19.75 -9.01 1.66
CA ARG A 411 -19.68 -9.26 0.22
C ARG A 411 -19.03 -8.05 -0.44
N LYS A 412 -18.13 -8.28 -1.38
CA LYS A 412 -17.43 -7.21 -2.10
C LYS A 412 -18.08 -6.96 -3.45
N ALA A 413 -18.18 -5.68 -3.81
CA ALA A 413 -18.64 -5.20 -5.11
C ALA A 413 -17.55 -4.34 -5.78
N LEU A 414 -17.71 -4.12 -7.07
CA LEU A 414 -16.94 -3.12 -7.80
C LEU A 414 -17.62 -1.76 -7.68
N TYR A 415 -16.88 -0.78 -7.21
CA TYR A 415 -17.30 0.61 -7.13
C TYR A 415 -16.63 1.42 -8.23
N GLN A 416 -17.26 2.52 -8.58
CA GLN A 416 -16.68 3.51 -9.50
C GLN A 416 -16.98 4.93 -9.05
N VAL A 417 -16.11 5.86 -9.48
CA VAL A 417 -16.30 7.29 -9.27
C VAL A 417 -15.57 8.07 -10.36
N LYS A 418 -16.20 9.12 -10.90
CA LYS A 418 -15.53 10.03 -11.83
C LYS A 418 -14.51 10.89 -11.11
N ILE A 419 -13.39 11.12 -11.76
CA ILE A 419 -12.33 12.04 -11.33
C ILE A 419 -12.42 13.25 -12.23
N ASP A 420 -12.51 14.43 -11.64
CA ASP A 420 -12.55 15.71 -12.38
C ASP A 420 -11.15 16.19 -12.74
#